data_b2b889b545aac63cbd95e1097e9cc2e0
#
_entry.id   b2b889b545aac63cbd95e1097e9cc2e0
#
_cell.length_a   1.000
_cell.length_b   1.000
_cell.length_c   1.000
_cell.angle_alpha   90.00
_cell.angle_beta   90.00
_cell.angle_gamma   90.00
#
_symmetry.space_group_name_H-M   'P 1'
#
loop_
_entity.id
_entity.type
_entity.pdbx_description
1 polymer ?
#
loop_
_entity_poly.entity_id
_entity_poly.type
_entity_poly.pdbx_seq_one_letter_code
_entity_poly.pdbx_strand_id
1 'polypeptide(L)'
;MSTQTNFDLVLFGATGDLAMRKLLPCLYQAHVAGLLHPEGRILGVSRSELDTEGFLAKVETSSKIHVKENFSGEAWASFVERLAYLKVDVTQPDDFAALGDLVKARKETDNVVIYLSTAPKFFAQACENLAAIGLNADNVRVVLEKPLGTDLASSQQINTDVARYFKEGQIYRIDHYLGKESLQNLLALRFANVMFEPLWNNKYIESVQLTIAEQLGVEERGEFYDITGALRDMVQNHLMQMLCMTAMEALASLDADAVRDEKVKVIKSLKPLTIESVNENVVRGQYTAAKGMNGYLEEINVPQDSFTETYVAIKAEIENERWKGVPFYLRTGKRMAGKVAEIVLNFRPLQNHIFDNSQTAPNRLVIELQPNESVRLYTQVKTPGAGNKVEVTPLGVDLGKAVEGRRAEAYERLLLDVINGKLALFNRRDELEAAWEYVMPILENWANNTTPPHGYGAHSWGPEAARELLARDGNKWHEEQ
;
A
#
# COMPACT_ATOMS: atom_id res chain seq x y z
N MET A 1 26.15 14.49 8.93
CA MET A 1 24.98 14.23 9.79
C MET A 1 23.86 15.11 9.25
N SER A 2 22.77 14.56 8.72
CA SER A 2 21.63 15.40 8.34
C SER A 2 21.03 15.96 9.64
N THR A 3 20.87 17.26 9.70
CA THR A 3 20.18 17.93 10.82
C THR A 3 18.76 17.38 10.85
N GLN A 4 18.36 16.77 11.97
CA GLN A 4 16.99 16.31 12.16
C GLN A 4 16.05 17.52 12.18
N THR A 5 14.94 17.42 11.49
CA THR A 5 13.92 18.49 11.42
C THR A 5 13.17 18.59 12.76
N ASN A 6 13.13 19.79 13.36
CA ASN A 6 12.27 20.05 14.52
C ASN A 6 10.81 20.10 14.06
N PHE A 7 9.91 19.43 14.81
CA PHE A 7 8.53 19.25 14.37
C PHE A 7 7.50 19.28 15.51
N ASP A 8 6.28 19.64 15.13
CA ASP A 8 5.06 19.33 15.86
C ASP A 8 4.22 18.36 15.04
N LEU A 9 3.92 17.18 15.58
CA LEU A 9 2.98 16.23 14.99
C LEU A 9 1.66 16.29 15.75
N VAL A 10 0.62 16.79 15.10
CA VAL A 10 -0.75 16.83 15.62
C VAL A 10 -1.50 15.63 15.05
N LEU A 11 -1.78 14.65 15.88
CA LEU A 11 -2.42 13.39 15.49
C LEU A 11 -3.91 13.41 15.83
N PHE A 12 -4.76 13.71 14.85
CA PHE A 12 -6.22 13.59 14.98
C PHE A 12 -6.64 12.13 15.01
N GLY A 13 -7.60 11.78 15.87
CA GLY A 13 -7.99 10.40 16.08
C GLY A 13 -6.97 9.59 16.90
N ALA A 14 -6.21 10.26 17.78
CA ALA A 14 -5.11 9.69 18.54
C ALA A 14 -5.51 8.53 19.47
N THR A 15 -6.79 8.39 19.82
CA THR A 15 -7.33 7.27 20.61
C THR A 15 -7.88 6.12 19.75
N GLY A 16 -7.81 6.25 18.42
CA GLY A 16 -8.32 5.28 17.47
C GLY A 16 -7.37 4.07 17.26
N ASP A 17 -7.89 3.04 16.61
CA ASP A 17 -7.17 1.76 16.40
C ASP A 17 -5.85 1.95 15.64
N LEU A 18 -5.85 2.69 14.52
CA LEU A 18 -4.63 2.94 13.74
C LEU A 18 -3.56 3.68 14.54
N ALA A 19 -3.97 4.75 15.26
CA ALA A 19 -3.05 5.54 16.08
C ALA A 19 -2.40 4.67 17.16
N MET A 20 -3.21 3.91 17.88
CA MET A 20 -2.75 3.07 18.99
C MET A 20 -1.95 1.84 18.53
N ARG A 21 -2.37 1.16 17.47
CA ARG A 21 -1.71 -0.08 17.04
C ARG A 21 -0.51 0.13 16.13
N LYS A 22 -0.44 1.28 15.44
CA LYS A 22 0.59 1.53 14.42
C LYS A 22 1.34 2.84 14.64
N LEU A 23 0.67 3.99 14.60
CA LEU A 23 1.37 5.28 14.51
C LEU A 23 2.20 5.58 15.78
N LEU A 24 1.60 5.48 16.96
CA LEU A 24 2.29 5.77 18.22
C LEU A 24 3.40 4.74 18.52
N PRO A 25 3.20 3.41 18.33
CA PRO A 25 4.28 2.44 18.40
C PRO A 25 5.43 2.69 17.43
N CYS A 26 5.15 3.09 16.17
CA CYS A 26 6.18 3.46 15.19
C CYS A 26 6.96 4.71 15.62
N LEU A 27 6.28 5.73 16.15
CA LEU A 27 6.93 6.93 16.68
C LEU A 27 7.81 6.62 17.90
N TYR A 28 7.35 5.73 18.78
CA TYR A 28 8.17 5.23 19.87
C TYR A 28 9.44 4.51 19.37
N GLN A 29 9.31 3.64 18.38
CA GLN A 29 10.46 2.95 17.78
C GLN A 29 11.43 3.91 17.10
N ALA A 30 10.92 4.93 16.39
CA ALA A 30 11.73 5.99 15.80
C ALA A 30 12.45 6.82 16.87
N HIS A 31 11.82 7.07 18.02
CA HIS A 31 12.44 7.72 19.18
C HIS A 31 13.58 6.88 19.74
N VAL A 32 13.35 5.59 20.01
CA VAL A 32 14.38 4.66 20.49
C VAL A 32 15.59 4.60 19.54
N ALA A 33 15.33 4.65 18.24
CA ALA A 33 16.36 4.66 17.22
C ALA A 33 17.08 6.02 17.05
N GLY A 34 16.70 7.06 17.82
CA GLY A 34 17.29 8.38 17.73
C GLY A 34 17.00 9.10 16.41
N LEU A 35 15.88 8.78 15.74
CA LEU A 35 15.51 9.33 14.43
C LEU A 35 14.62 10.58 14.52
N LEU A 36 14.10 10.89 15.70
CA LEU A 36 13.29 12.07 15.95
C LEU A 36 14.14 13.19 16.55
N HIS A 37 13.91 14.43 16.12
CA HIS A 37 14.54 15.61 16.72
C HIS A 37 14.31 15.63 18.25
N PRO A 38 15.31 15.98 19.07
CA PRO A 38 15.14 15.96 20.54
C PRO A 38 13.92 16.77 21.03
N GLU A 39 13.67 17.91 20.44
CA GLU A 39 12.55 18.80 20.78
C GLU A 39 11.26 18.53 19.99
N GLY A 40 11.25 17.49 19.12
CA GLY A 40 10.04 17.13 18.37
C GLY A 40 8.91 16.71 19.28
N ARG A 41 7.72 17.31 19.10
CA ARG A 41 6.53 17.08 19.92
C ARG A 41 5.46 16.30 19.17
N ILE A 42 4.72 15.46 19.90
CA ILE A 42 3.59 14.68 19.40
C ILE A 42 2.36 15.06 20.25
N LEU A 43 1.38 15.68 19.62
CA LEU A 43 0.13 16.10 20.24
C LEU A 43 -1.00 15.18 19.79
N GLY A 44 -1.44 14.29 20.67
CA GLY A 44 -2.63 13.48 20.45
C GLY A 44 -3.89 14.33 20.55
N VAL A 45 -4.75 14.20 19.55
CA VAL A 45 -6.01 14.96 19.48
C VAL A 45 -7.17 14.01 19.21
N SER A 46 -8.19 14.05 20.04
CA SER A 46 -9.45 13.34 19.82
C SER A 46 -10.60 13.93 20.63
N ARG A 47 -11.82 13.50 20.38
CA ARG A 47 -13.01 13.90 21.14
C ARG A 47 -13.18 13.19 22.49
N SER A 48 -12.28 12.25 22.82
CA SER A 48 -12.36 11.51 24.08
C SER A 48 -12.11 12.42 25.28
N GLU A 49 -12.92 12.25 26.34
CA GLU A 49 -12.72 12.92 27.63
C GLU A 49 -11.54 12.30 28.37
N LEU A 50 -10.34 12.74 28.04
CA LEU A 50 -9.09 12.31 28.65
C LEU A 50 -8.26 13.54 28.99
N ASP A 51 -7.49 13.42 30.05
CA ASP A 51 -6.34 14.28 30.30
C ASP A 51 -5.07 13.65 29.68
N THR A 52 -3.95 14.35 29.79
CA THR A 52 -2.67 13.86 29.26
C THR A 52 -2.25 12.56 29.95
N GLU A 53 -2.45 12.42 31.26
CA GLU A 53 -2.06 11.21 32.00
C GLU A 53 -2.85 9.98 31.53
N GLY A 54 -4.16 10.09 31.38
CA GLY A 54 -5.03 9.04 30.83
C GLY A 54 -4.69 8.67 29.39
N PHE A 55 -4.30 9.65 28.57
CA PHE A 55 -3.80 9.38 27.20
C PHE A 55 -2.47 8.61 27.23
N LEU A 56 -1.50 9.06 28.03
CA LEU A 56 -0.20 8.40 28.17
C LEU A 56 -0.33 6.95 28.62
N ALA A 57 -1.20 6.66 29.60
CA ALA A 57 -1.45 5.29 30.06
C ALA A 57 -1.98 4.38 28.93
N LYS A 58 -2.87 4.90 28.06
CA LYS A 58 -3.35 4.16 26.88
C LYS A 58 -2.22 3.89 25.86
N VAL A 59 -1.41 4.90 25.57
CA VAL A 59 -0.29 4.79 24.64
C VAL A 59 0.75 3.80 25.16
N GLU A 60 1.07 3.83 26.45
CA GLU A 60 2.00 2.88 27.08
C GLU A 60 1.51 1.44 26.93
N THR A 61 0.26 1.20 27.31
CA THR A 61 -0.35 -0.14 27.22
C THR A 61 -0.29 -0.66 25.78
N SER A 62 -0.66 0.17 24.82
CA SER A 62 -0.64 -0.19 23.40
C SER A 62 0.78 -0.42 22.88
N SER A 63 1.73 0.45 23.25
CA SER A 63 3.13 0.32 22.84
C SER A 63 3.75 -0.99 23.37
N LYS A 64 3.50 -1.36 24.61
CA LYS A 64 3.95 -2.65 25.16
C LYS A 64 3.45 -3.85 24.35
N ILE A 65 2.20 -3.81 23.90
CA ILE A 65 1.58 -4.90 23.12
C ILE A 65 2.20 -4.99 21.71
N HIS A 66 2.42 -3.84 21.06
CA HIS A 66 2.77 -3.81 19.64
C HIS A 66 4.29 -3.71 19.37
N VAL A 67 5.07 -3.16 20.29
CA VAL A 67 6.54 -3.11 20.21
C VAL A 67 7.19 -4.35 20.82
N LYS A 68 6.50 -5.02 21.75
CA LYS A 68 6.93 -6.28 22.41
C LYS A 68 8.32 -6.17 23.08
N GLU A 69 9.24 -7.06 22.68
CA GLU A 69 10.58 -7.16 23.24
C GLU A 69 11.44 -5.89 23.07
N ASN A 70 11.10 -5.03 22.13
CA ASN A 70 11.79 -3.76 21.91
C ASN A 70 11.27 -2.63 22.81
N PHE A 71 10.31 -2.88 23.70
CA PHE A 71 9.83 -1.90 24.65
C PHE A 71 10.79 -1.78 25.86
N SER A 72 11.21 -0.56 26.16
CA SER A 72 12.08 -0.24 27.30
C SER A 72 11.44 0.82 28.17
N GLY A 73 11.40 0.61 29.50
CA GLY A 73 10.87 1.59 30.45
C GLY A 73 11.69 2.89 30.50
N GLU A 74 13.00 2.80 30.32
CA GLU A 74 13.87 3.99 30.24
C GLU A 74 13.58 4.83 28.99
N ALA A 75 13.52 4.18 27.82
CA ALA A 75 13.14 4.86 26.59
C ALA A 75 11.71 5.41 26.62
N TRP A 76 10.79 4.71 27.30
CA TRP A 76 9.44 5.19 27.52
C TRP A 76 9.42 6.46 28.35
N ALA A 77 10.17 6.54 29.45
CA ALA A 77 10.26 7.73 30.29
C ALA A 77 10.72 8.99 29.51
N SER A 78 11.64 8.83 28.56
CA SER A 78 12.05 9.94 27.70
C SER A 78 11.08 10.20 26.54
N PHE A 79 10.36 9.18 26.04
CA PHE A 79 9.37 9.36 24.98
C PHE A 79 8.13 10.12 25.43
N VAL A 80 7.67 9.90 26.68
CA VAL A 80 6.47 10.60 27.20
C VAL A 80 6.66 12.09 27.31
N GLU A 81 7.89 12.59 27.48
CA GLU A 81 8.19 14.02 27.58
C GLU A 81 7.80 14.79 26.30
N ARG A 82 7.73 14.11 25.15
CA ARG A 82 7.29 14.69 23.87
C ARG A 82 5.81 14.51 23.56
N LEU A 83 5.08 13.77 24.41
CA LEU A 83 3.65 13.50 24.22
C LEU A 83 2.79 14.49 25.01
N ALA A 84 1.76 14.97 24.37
CA ALA A 84 0.69 15.75 25.00
C ALA A 84 -0.66 15.31 24.43
N TYR A 85 -1.75 15.66 25.12
CA TYR A 85 -3.10 15.40 24.65
C TYR A 85 -3.96 16.64 24.74
N LEU A 86 -4.82 16.84 23.73
CA LEU A 86 -5.82 17.88 23.71
C LEU A 86 -7.15 17.30 23.22
N LYS A 87 -8.22 17.55 23.96
CA LYS A 87 -9.56 17.24 23.49
C LYS A 87 -9.97 18.25 22.41
N VAL A 88 -10.27 17.74 21.20
CA VAL A 88 -10.83 18.53 20.09
C VAL A 88 -11.83 17.64 19.35
N ASP A 89 -13.03 18.12 19.16
CA ASP A 89 -13.98 17.56 18.22
C ASP A 89 -13.83 18.28 16.87
N VAL A 90 -13.52 17.54 15.81
CA VAL A 90 -13.34 18.07 14.45
C VAL A 90 -14.57 18.87 13.97
N THR A 91 -15.75 18.53 14.47
CA THR A 91 -17.02 19.20 14.11
C THR A 91 -17.29 20.49 14.89
N GLN A 92 -16.45 20.83 15.88
CA GLN A 92 -16.60 22.00 16.73
C GLN A 92 -15.49 23.02 16.44
N PRO A 93 -15.75 24.11 15.68
CA PRO A 93 -14.73 25.11 15.35
C PRO A 93 -14.06 25.74 16.57
N ASP A 94 -14.81 25.94 17.64
CA ASP A 94 -14.32 26.60 18.88
C ASP A 94 -13.21 25.78 19.57
N ASP A 95 -13.24 24.45 19.45
CA ASP A 95 -12.21 23.57 20.03
C ASP A 95 -10.83 23.82 19.41
N PHE A 96 -10.77 24.34 18.17
CA PHE A 96 -9.51 24.58 17.46
C PHE A 96 -8.72 25.78 17.98
N ALA A 97 -9.34 26.72 18.69
CA ALA A 97 -8.63 27.87 19.24
C ALA A 97 -7.47 27.45 20.18
N ALA A 98 -7.75 26.53 21.12
CA ALA A 98 -6.75 26.00 22.03
C ALA A 98 -5.62 25.24 21.30
N LEU A 99 -5.95 24.51 20.23
CA LEU A 99 -4.96 23.85 19.37
C LEU A 99 -4.04 24.87 18.69
N GLY A 100 -4.64 25.93 18.13
CA GLY A 100 -3.90 27.01 17.48
C GLY A 100 -2.91 27.69 18.43
N ASP A 101 -3.36 28.03 19.63
CA ASP A 101 -2.51 28.65 20.66
C ASP A 101 -1.35 27.72 21.06
N LEU A 102 -1.64 26.44 21.28
CA LEU A 102 -0.64 25.46 21.70
C LEU A 102 0.45 25.22 20.63
N VAL A 103 0.08 25.17 19.34
CA VAL A 103 1.05 24.99 18.24
C VAL A 103 1.83 26.27 18.00
N LYS A 104 1.18 27.44 17.93
CA LYS A 104 1.83 28.74 17.68
C LYS A 104 2.72 29.23 18.81
N ALA A 105 2.55 28.73 20.03
CA ALA A 105 3.42 29.05 21.16
C ALA A 105 4.88 28.60 20.93
N ARG A 106 5.11 27.61 20.05
CA ARG A 106 6.45 27.13 19.68
C ARG A 106 6.94 27.85 18.42
N LYS A 107 7.89 28.75 18.59
CA LYS A 107 8.44 29.57 17.48
C LYS A 107 9.55 28.89 16.68
N GLU A 108 10.16 27.85 17.23
CA GLU A 108 11.34 27.17 16.66
C GLU A 108 11.00 25.85 15.94
N THR A 109 9.73 25.65 15.60
CA THR A 109 9.28 24.46 14.89
C THR A 109 9.46 24.66 13.38
N ASP A 110 10.28 23.79 12.75
CA ASP A 110 10.50 23.83 11.29
C ASP A 110 9.24 23.40 10.54
N ASN A 111 8.59 22.32 11.00
CA ASN A 111 7.45 21.72 10.34
C ASN A 111 6.33 21.38 11.33
N VAL A 112 5.09 21.65 10.92
CA VAL A 112 3.88 21.20 11.60
C VAL A 112 3.22 20.12 10.73
N VAL A 113 3.09 18.92 11.27
CA VAL A 113 2.44 17.80 10.60
C VAL A 113 1.06 17.57 11.22
N ILE A 114 0.02 17.71 10.44
CA ILE A 114 -1.36 17.41 10.82
C ILE A 114 -1.73 16.04 10.24
N TYR A 115 -1.84 15.04 11.10
CA TYR A 115 -2.18 13.69 10.69
C TYR A 115 -3.66 13.41 10.94
N LEU A 116 -4.44 13.24 9.88
CA LEU A 116 -5.87 12.98 9.96
C LEU A 116 -6.15 11.48 9.97
N SER A 117 -6.01 10.84 11.14
CA SER A 117 -6.43 9.45 11.38
C SER A 117 -7.91 9.37 11.75
N THR A 118 -8.75 10.03 10.95
CA THR A 118 -10.21 10.14 11.13
C THR A 118 -10.93 9.66 9.89
N ALA A 119 -12.25 9.49 9.97
CA ALA A 119 -13.03 9.13 8.79
C ALA A 119 -12.96 10.23 7.71
N PRO A 120 -12.91 9.88 6.41
CA PRO A 120 -12.73 10.83 5.29
C PRO A 120 -13.75 11.97 5.24
N LYS A 121 -14.98 11.72 5.69
CA LYS A 121 -16.04 12.74 5.77
C LYS A 121 -15.68 13.97 6.63
N PHE A 122 -14.66 13.84 7.48
CA PHE A 122 -14.18 14.92 8.35
C PHE A 122 -12.98 15.68 7.78
N PHE A 123 -12.39 15.25 6.66
CA PHE A 123 -11.18 15.88 6.13
C PHE A 123 -11.41 17.33 5.73
N ALA A 124 -12.50 17.62 5.00
CA ALA A 124 -12.85 18.98 4.59
C ALA A 124 -13.02 19.91 5.81
N GLN A 125 -13.82 19.49 6.78
CA GLN A 125 -14.10 20.24 8.01
C GLN A 125 -12.82 20.49 8.83
N ALA A 126 -11.99 19.45 8.99
CA ALA A 126 -10.70 19.59 9.67
C ALA A 126 -9.80 20.62 8.99
N CYS A 127 -9.67 20.55 7.66
CA CYS A 127 -8.85 21.48 6.87
C CYS A 127 -9.38 22.92 6.95
N GLU A 128 -10.70 23.12 6.92
CA GLU A 128 -11.34 24.41 7.10
C GLU A 128 -11.02 25.02 8.47
N ASN A 129 -11.24 24.25 9.54
CA ASN A 129 -11.00 24.72 10.90
C ASN A 129 -9.51 24.99 11.16
N LEU A 130 -8.61 24.16 10.61
CA LEU A 130 -7.17 24.40 10.68
C LEU A 130 -6.76 25.69 9.97
N ALA A 131 -7.30 25.95 8.79
CA ALA A 131 -7.04 27.17 8.04
C ALA A 131 -7.58 28.42 8.79
N ALA A 132 -8.76 28.32 9.40
CA ALA A 132 -9.36 29.40 10.19
C ALA A 132 -8.47 29.85 11.36
N ILE A 133 -7.71 28.92 11.96
CA ILE A 133 -6.76 29.24 13.02
C ILE A 133 -5.33 29.48 12.47
N GLY A 134 -5.12 29.53 11.14
CA GLY A 134 -3.84 29.80 10.50
C GLY A 134 -2.85 28.63 10.52
N LEU A 135 -3.31 27.40 10.71
CA LEU A 135 -2.51 26.18 10.60
C LEU A 135 -2.57 25.62 9.16
N ASN A 136 -2.29 26.46 8.17
CA ASN A 136 -2.16 26.11 6.76
C ASN A 136 -1.01 26.85 6.06
N ALA A 137 -0.08 27.41 6.81
CA ALA A 137 1.13 28.05 6.30
C ALA A 137 2.02 27.02 5.55
N ASP A 138 3.00 27.51 4.78
CA ASP A 138 3.84 26.66 3.91
C ASP A 138 4.63 25.56 4.64
N ASN A 139 4.89 25.72 5.94
CA ASN A 139 5.52 24.71 6.79
C ASN A 139 4.54 23.73 7.44
N VAL A 140 3.23 23.85 7.16
CA VAL A 140 2.20 22.92 7.63
C VAL A 140 1.93 21.87 6.58
N ARG A 141 1.88 20.62 6.98
CA ARG A 141 1.63 19.44 6.12
C ARG A 141 0.43 18.69 6.64
N VAL A 142 -0.47 18.30 5.74
CA VAL A 142 -1.65 17.51 6.09
C VAL A 142 -1.49 16.09 5.53
N VAL A 143 -1.67 15.11 6.40
CA VAL A 143 -1.62 13.68 6.07
C VAL A 143 -3.02 13.12 6.05
N LEU A 144 -3.38 12.50 4.94
CA LEU A 144 -4.68 11.89 4.70
C LEU A 144 -4.56 10.37 4.64
N GLU A 145 -5.33 9.68 5.47
CA GLU A 145 -5.47 8.23 5.46
C GLU A 145 -6.52 7.74 4.48
N LYS A 146 -6.36 6.51 4.01
CA LYS A 146 -7.40 5.84 3.24
C LYS A 146 -8.64 5.50 4.10
N PRO A 147 -9.83 5.44 3.45
CA PRO A 147 -10.09 5.55 2.03
C PRO A 147 -10.16 7.02 1.56
N LEU A 148 -9.60 7.28 0.38
CA LEU A 148 -9.66 8.59 -0.28
C LEU A 148 -10.75 8.58 -1.37
N GLY A 149 -11.98 8.42 -0.94
CA GLY A 149 -13.17 8.19 -1.77
C GLY A 149 -13.54 6.71 -1.88
N THR A 150 -14.73 6.47 -2.41
CA THR A 150 -15.30 5.14 -2.74
C THR A 150 -15.52 4.96 -4.24
N ASP A 151 -15.36 6.05 -4.99
CA ASP A 151 -15.44 6.18 -6.44
C ASP A 151 -14.66 7.44 -6.90
N LEU A 152 -14.60 7.67 -8.21
CA LEU A 152 -13.91 8.83 -8.78
C LEU A 152 -14.49 10.16 -8.28
N ALA A 153 -15.82 10.28 -8.28
CA ALA A 153 -16.50 11.53 -7.92
C ALA A 153 -16.24 11.92 -6.45
N SER A 154 -16.38 10.99 -5.53
CA SER A 154 -16.10 11.22 -4.11
C SER A 154 -14.62 11.48 -3.83
N SER A 155 -13.72 10.84 -4.57
CA SER A 155 -12.28 11.11 -4.49
C SER A 155 -11.94 12.52 -4.97
N GLN A 156 -12.49 12.95 -6.11
CA GLN A 156 -12.33 14.31 -6.64
C GLN A 156 -12.90 15.36 -5.68
N GLN A 157 -14.04 15.06 -5.04
CA GLN A 157 -14.64 15.95 -4.04
C GLN A 157 -13.70 16.13 -2.84
N ILE A 158 -13.20 15.05 -2.24
CA ILE A 158 -12.25 15.10 -1.12
C ILE A 158 -11.01 15.91 -1.51
N ASN A 159 -10.41 15.61 -2.66
CA ASN A 159 -9.24 16.31 -3.16
C ASN A 159 -9.51 17.82 -3.35
N THR A 160 -10.66 18.17 -3.90
CA THR A 160 -11.05 19.56 -4.15
C THR A 160 -11.29 20.32 -2.85
N ASP A 161 -11.94 19.69 -1.88
CA ASP A 161 -12.24 20.32 -0.58
C ASP A 161 -10.95 20.57 0.22
N VAL A 162 -10.03 19.62 0.26
CA VAL A 162 -8.73 19.80 0.93
C VAL A 162 -7.87 20.86 0.21
N ALA A 163 -7.88 20.86 -1.13
CA ALA A 163 -7.11 21.80 -1.95
C ALA A 163 -7.58 23.27 -1.83
N ARG A 164 -8.74 23.54 -1.23
CA ARG A 164 -9.16 24.91 -0.87
C ARG A 164 -8.25 25.54 0.19
N TYR A 165 -7.66 24.73 1.04
CA TYR A 165 -6.94 25.17 2.23
C TYR A 165 -5.44 24.85 2.19
N PHE A 166 -5.03 23.79 1.47
CA PHE A 166 -3.66 23.31 1.39
C PHE A 166 -3.22 23.14 -0.07
N LYS A 167 -1.98 23.53 -0.38
CA LYS A 167 -1.36 23.30 -1.69
C LYS A 167 -1.03 21.80 -1.84
N GLU A 168 -0.94 21.29 -3.07
CA GLU A 168 -0.62 19.88 -3.33
C GLU A 168 0.71 19.45 -2.69
N GLY A 169 1.71 20.32 -2.65
CA GLY A 169 2.99 20.06 -1.96
C GLY A 169 2.90 19.96 -0.42
N GLN A 170 1.74 20.29 0.17
CA GLN A 170 1.48 20.16 1.60
C GLN A 170 0.62 18.92 1.92
N ILE A 171 0.07 18.23 0.89
CA ILE A 171 -0.87 17.13 1.06
C ILE A 171 -0.16 15.78 0.89
N TYR A 172 -0.17 14.96 1.92
CA TYR A 172 0.48 13.66 2.01
C TYR A 172 -0.59 12.55 2.05
N ARG A 173 -0.92 11.95 0.89
CA ARG A 173 -1.89 10.85 0.79
C ARG A 173 -1.18 9.54 0.99
N ILE A 174 -1.52 8.83 2.06
CA ILE A 174 -0.85 7.59 2.44
C ILE A 174 -1.32 6.40 1.62
N ASP A 175 -0.36 5.71 1.04
CA ASP A 175 -0.42 4.29 0.75
C ASP A 175 0.73 3.58 1.48
N HIS A 176 0.40 2.78 2.50
CA HIS A 176 1.40 2.16 3.35
C HIS A 176 2.28 1.12 2.61
N TYR A 177 1.88 0.64 1.43
CA TYR A 177 2.74 -0.23 0.60
C TYR A 177 3.96 0.53 0.08
N LEU A 178 3.84 1.81 -0.24
CA LEU A 178 4.98 2.64 -0.66
C LEU A 178 6.03 2.82 0.46
N GLY A 179 5.62 2.71 1.72
CA GLY A 179 6.53 2.75 2.87
C GLY A 179 7.30 1.45 3.11
N LYS A 180 6.97 0.34 2.42
CA LYS A 180 7.67 -0.94 2.60
C LYS A 180 9.05 -0.91 1.97
N GLU A 181 10.06 -1.29 2.74
CA GLU A 181 11.45 -1.40 2.27
C GLU A 181 11.57 -2.30 1.03
N SER A 182 10.83 -3.41 1.01
CA SER A 182 10.81 -4.36 -0.10
C SER A 182 10.35 -3.74 -1.42
N LEU A 183 9.36 -2.83 -1.39
CA LEU A 183 8.92 -2.14 -2.60
C LEU A 183 9.92 -1.07 -3.05
N GLN A 184 10.58 -0.41 -2.10
CA GLN A 184 11.67 0.54 -2.43
C GLN A 184 12.89 -0.18 -2.98
N ASN A 185 13.20 -1.39 -2.48
CA ASN A 185 14.26 -2.23 -3.01
C ASN A 185 14.05 -2.62 -4.48
N LEU A 186 12.81 -2.59 -4.99
CA LEU A 186 12.55 -2.77 -6.42
C LEU A 186 13.23 -1.69 -7.27
N LEU A 187 13.25 -0.43 -6.81
CA LEU A 187 13.95 0.66 -7.50
C LEU A 187 15.46 0.41 -7.53
N ALA A 188 16.03 -0.02 -6.39
CA ALA A 188 17.45 -0.35 -6.32
C ALA A 188 17.78 -1.56 -7.21
N LEU A 189 16.93 -2.60 -7.21
CA LEU A 189 17.10 -3.77 -8.07
C LEU A 189 17.14 -3.36 -9.55
N ARG A 190 16.19 -2.54 -9.98
CA ARG A 190 16.07 -2.11 -11.38
C ARG A 190 17.18 -1.13 -11.79
N PHE A 191 17.38 -0.07 -11.01
CA PHE A 191 18.13 1.11 -11.47
C PHE A 191 19.55 1.19 -10.94
N ALA A 192 19.93 0.37 -9.95
CA ALA A 192 21.31 0.27 -9.49
C ALA A 192 22.07 -0.93 -10.08
N ASN A 193 21.41 -1.78 -10.88
CA ASN A 193 22.02 -3.00 -11.44
C ASN A 193 21.87 -3.02 -12.96
N VAL A 194 22.97 -2.93 -13.68
CA VAL A 194 23.03 -2.88 -15.15
C VAL A 194 22.38 -4.10 -15.84
N MET A 195 22.27 -5.22 -15.15
CA MET A 195 21.75 -6.47 -15.72
C MET A 195 20.22 -6.51 -15.80
N PHE A 196 19.48 -5.72 -15.01
CA PHE A 196 18.02 -5.81 -14.97
C PHE A 196 17.32 -4.83 -15.92
N GLU A 197 17.67 -3.55 -15.90
CA GLU A 197 16.95 -2.52 -16.68
C GLU A 197 16.90 -2.82 -18.20
N PRO A 198 17.98 -3.31 -18.88
CA PRO A 198 17.92 -3.65 -20.29
C PRO A 198 16.96 -4.80 -20.62
N LEU A 199 16.68 -5.68 -19.65
CA LEU A 199 15.77 -6.82 -19.80
C LEU A 199 14.32 -6.49 -19.41
N TRP A 200 14.07 -5.31 -18.82
CA TRP A 200 12.81 -4.91 -18.20
C TRP A 200 11.85 -4.27 -19.22
N ASN A 201 11.51 -5.04 -20.26
CA ASN A 201 10.67 -4.56 -21.36
C ASN A 201 10.06 -5.73 -22.16
N ASN A 202 9.17 -5.40 -23.11
CA ASN A 202 8.44 -6.36 -23.94
C ASN A 202 9.28 -7.24 -24.88
N LYS A 203 10.56 -6.92 -25.06
CA LYS A 203 11.45 -7.80 -25.86
C LYS A 203 11.81 -9.06 -25.11
N TYR A 204 11.91 -8.98 -23.79
CA TYR A 204 12.37 -10.07 -22.93
C TYR A 204 11.31 -10.58 -21.96
N ILE A 205 10.37 -9.74 -21.54
CA ILE A 205 9.28 -10.12 -20.61
C ILE A 205 8.09 -10.60 -21.43
N GLU A 206 7.56 -11.76 -21.08
CA GLU A 206 6.36 -12.36 -21.65
C GLU A 206 5.10 -11.94 -20.91
N SER A 207 5.15 -11.96 -19.56
CA SER A 207 4.04 -11.53 -18.70
C SER A 207 4.55 -11.09 -17.34
N VAL A 208 3.74 -10.28 -16.64
CA VAL A 208 3.99 -9.82 -15.28
C VAL A 208 2.81 -10.22 -14.40
N GLN A 209 3.08 -10.70 -13.17
CA GLN A 209 2.04 -11.02 -12.20
C GLN A 209 2.28 -10.21 -10.92
N LEU A 210 1.22 -9.62 -10.39
CA LEU A 210 1.22 -8.87 -9.15
C LEU A 210 0.19 -9.50 -8.22
N THR A 211 0.64 -10.06 -7.11
CA THR A 211 -0.23 -10.76 -6.16
C THR A 211 -0.15 -10.08 -4.79
N ILE A 212 -1.32 -9.79 -4.19
CA ILE A 212 -1.44 -9.48 -2.77
C ILE A 212 -2.50 -10.42 -2.20
N ALA A 213 -2.07 -11.47 -1.52
CA ALA A 213 -2.94 -12.49 -0.92
C ALA A 213 -2.97 -12.35 0.60
N GLU A 214 -4.16 -12.44 1.18
CA GLU A 214 -4.39 -12.40 2.63
C GLU A 214 -5.00 -13.71 3.11
N GLN A 215 -4.42 -14.31 4.16
CA GLN A 215 -5.00 -15.51 4.80
C GLN A 215 -6.18 -15.20 5.71
N LEU A 216 -6.24 -13.98 6.24
CA LEU A 216 -7.33 -13.53 7.09
C LEU A 216 -8.58 -13.27 6.27
N GLY A 217 -9.74 -13.46 6.87
CA GLY A 217 -11.05 -13.04 6.34
C GLY A 217 -11.36 -11.59 6.66
N VAL A 218 -12.66 -11.27 6.70
CA VAL A 218 -13.12 -9.95 7.11
C VAL A 218 -13.26 -9.81 8.63
N GLU A 219 -13.31 -10.94 9.34
CA GLU A 219 -13.42 -11.06 10.78
C GLU A 219 -14.58 -10.18 11.33
N GLU A 220 -14.33 -9.34 12.32
CA GLU A 220 -15.34 -8.44 12.91
C GLU A 220 -15.68 -7.21 12.03
N ARG A 221 -15.04 -7.06 10.86
CA ARG A 221 -15.20 -5.91 9.97
C ARG A 221 -16.13 -6.15 8.78
N GLY A 222 -17.04 -7.14 8.88
CA GLY A 222 -17.94 -7.53 7.80
C GLY A 222 -18.74 -6.36 7.23
N GLU A 223 -19.41 -5.56 8.06
CA GLU A 223 -20.19 -4.38 7.64
C GLU A 223 -19.34 -3.36 6.85
N PHE A 224 -18.16 -3.03 7.34
CA PHE A 224 -17.26 -2.11 6.63
C PHE A 224 -16.77 -2.69 5.31
N TYR A 225 -16.40 -3.97 5.32
CA TYR A 225 -15.85 -4.61 4.13
C TYR A 225 -16.90 -4.82 3.05
N ASP A 226 -18.14 -5.04 3.43
CA ASP A 226 -19.25 -5.23 2.51
C ASP A 226 -19.53 -3.99 1.64
N ILE A 227 -19.24 -2.81 2.17
CA ILE A 227 -19.31 -1.54 1.41
C ILE A 227 -18.06 -1.34 0.55
N THR A 228 -16.91 -1.89 0.98
CA THR A 228 -15.62 -1.60 0.36
C THR A 228 -15.28 -2.58 -0.76
N GLY A 229 -15.25 -3.88 -0.48
CA GLY A 229 -14.80 -4.94 -1.38
C GLY A 229 -13.29 -4.92 -1.69
N ALA A 230 -12.82 -5.99 -2.32
CA ALA A 230 -11.39 -6.15 -2.62
C ALA A 230 -10.87 -5.16 -3.68
N LEU A 231 -11.73 -4.73 -4.61
CA LEU A 231 -11.33 -3.78 -5.65
C LEU A 231 -10.95 -2.42 -5.06
N ARG A 232 -11.78 -1.87 -4.15
CA ARG A 232 -11.51 -0.60 -3.49
C ARG A 232 -10.44 -0.72 -2.41
N ASP A 233 -10.44 -1.85 -1.65
CA ASP A 233 -9.50 -2.02 -0.54
C ASP A 233 -8.06 -2.24 -1.01
N MET A 234 -7.86 -2.95 -2.12
CA MET A 234 -6.55 -3.44 -2.51
C MET A 234 -6.12 -3.08 -3.95
N VAL A 235 -7.02 -3.08 -4.92
CA VAL A 235 -6.65 -2.89 -6.33
C VAL A 235 -6.40 -1.43 -6.64
N GLN A 236 -7.37 -0.57 -6.35
CA GLN A 236 -7.35 0.86 -6.66
C GLN A 236 -6.15 1.60 -6.04
N ASN A 237 -5.59 1.04 -4.99
CA ASN A 237 -4.46 1.60 -4.26
C ASN A 237 -3.21 0.71 -4.38
N HIS A 238 -3.04 -0.26 -3.50
CA HIS A 238 -1.80 -1.03 -3.33
C HIS A 238 -1.33 -1.76 -4.59
N LEU A 239 -2.23 -2.46 -5.31
CA LEU A 239 -1.85 -3.13 -6.55
C LEU A 239 -1.52 -2.14 -7.67
N MET A 240 -2.22 -1.00 -7.75
CA MET A 240 -1.86 0.08 -8.68
C MET A 240 -0.48 0.66 -8.34
N GLN A 241 -0.15 0.84 -7.07
CA GLN A 241 1.19 1.28 -6.68
C GLN A 241 2.27 0.25 -7.05
N MET A 242 2.03 -1.03 -6.79
CA MET A 242 2.94 -2.09 -7.21
C MET A 242 3.10 -2.13 -8.75
N LEU A 243 2.02 -1.95 -9.49
CA LEU A 243 2.04 -1.84 -10.95
C LEU A 243 2.92 -0.69 -11.41
N CYS A 244 2.72 0.51 -10.85
CA CYS A 244 3.50 1.70 -11.19
C CYS A 244 4.99 1.50 -10.93
N MET A 245 5.36 1.04 -9.73
CA MET A 245 6.75 0.81 -9.35
C MET A 245 7.42 -0.28 -10.21
N THR A 246 6.64 -1.25 -10.69
CA THR A 246 7.12 -2.31 -11.57
C THR A 246 7.28 -1.81 -13.01
N ALA A 247 6.34 -1.00 -13.51
CA ALA A 247 6.23 -0.70 -14.94
C ALA A 247 6.82 0.66 -15.36
N MET A 248 7.12 1.57 -14.44
CA MET A 248 7.60 2.92 -14.75
C MET A 248 8.93 2.92 -15.50
N GLU A 249 9.19 4.01 -16.23
CA GLU A 249 10.47 4.25 -16.89
C GLU A 249 11.61 4.49 -15.88
N ALA A 250 12.85 4.45 -16.37
CA ALA A 250 14.01 4.77 -15.54
C ALA A 250 13.93 6.22 -15.04
N LEU A 251 14.12 6.38 -13.73
CA LEU A 251 14.02 7.68 -13.07
C LEU A 251 15.23 8.58 -13.40
N ALA A 252 14.97 9.84 -13.67
CA ALA A 252 16.03 10.84 -13.82
C ALA A 252 16.63 11.23 -12.45
N SER A 253 15.84 11.17 -11.38
CA SER A 253 16.27 11.41 -10.00
C SER A 253 15.29 10.72 -9.05
N LEU A 254 15.63 10.67 -7.75
CA LEU A 254 14.71 10.21 -6.69
C LEU A 254 13.87 11.36 -6.09
N ASP A 255 13.83 12.50 -6.76
CA ASP A 255 12.98 13.62 -6.36
C ASP A 255 11.49 13.23 -6.46
N ALA A 256 10.68 13.83 -5.59
CA ALA A 256 9.29 13.46 -5.46
C ALA A 256 8.51 13.57 -6.78
N ASP A 257 8.71 14.65 -7.53
CA ASP A 257 7.96 14.85 -8.77
C ASP A 257 8.45 13.91 -9.88
N ALA A 258 9.76 13.62 -9.97
CA ALA A 258 10.28 12.64 -10.92
C ALA A 258 9.67 11.25 -10.71
N VAL A 259 9.58 10.79 -9.46
CA VAL A 259 8.97 9.49 -9.14
C VAL A 259 7.47 9.50 -9.43
N ARG A 260 6.74 10.53 -8.97
CA ARG A 260 5.28 10.63 -9.13
C ARG A 260 4.85 10.80 -10.58
N ASP A 261 5.63 11.56 -11.38
CA ASP A 261 5.36 11.73 -12.81
C ASP A 261 5.46 10.41 -13.57
N GLU A 262 6.48 9.59 -13.28
CA GLU A 262 6.61 8.28 -13.94
C GLU A 262 5.49 7.32 -13.52
N LYS A 263 5.04 7.34 -12.25
CA LYS A 263 3.88 6.55 -11.80
C LYS A 263 2.59 6.95 -12.55
N VAL A 264 2.32 8.25 -12.66
CA VAL A 264 1.15 8.78 -13.40
C VAL A 264 1.18 8.36 -14.87
N LYS A 265 2.36 8.41 -15.52
CA LYS A 265 2.51 7.96 -16.92
C LYS A 265 2.12 6.49 -17.08
N VAL A 266 2.48 5.62 -16.14
CA VAL A 266 2.09 4.20 -16.18
C VAL A 266 0.56 4.07 -16.14
N ILE A 267 -0.11 4.69 -15.16
CA ILE A 267 -1.57 4.56 -15.02
C ILE A 267 -2.29 5.11 -16.24
N LYS A 268 -1.86 6.26 -16.76
CA LYS A 268 -2.45 6.87 -17.96
C LYS A 268 -2.16 6.09 -19.25
N SER A 269 -1.17 5.21 -19.24
CA SER A 269 -0.88 4.30 -20.35
C SER A 269 -1.61 2.97 -20.25
N LEU A 270 -2.37 2.72 -19.18
CA LEU A 270 -3.23 1.55 -19.10
C LEU A 270 -4.31 1.63 -20.18
N LYS A 271 -4.50 0.52 -20.89
CA LYS A 271 -5.59 0.38 -21.85
C LYS A 271 -6.93 0.53 -21.14
N PRO A 272 -7.77 1.49 -21.50
CA PRO A 272 -9.05 1.71 -20.85
C PRO A 272 -9.92 0.44 -20.86
N LEU A 273 -10.59 0.17 -19.75
CA LEU A 273 -11.57 -0.91 -19.68
C LEU A 273 -12.91 -0.42 -20.24
N THR A 274 -13.58 -1.28 -21.03
CA THR A 274 -14.98 -1.14 -21.43
C THR A 274 -15.82 -2.19 -20.75
N ILE A 275 -17.15 -2.08 -20.81
CA ILE A 275 -18.06 -3.09 -20.22
C ILE A 275 -17.75 -4.50 -20.79
N GLU A 276 -17.50 -4.59 -22.10
CA GLU A 276 -17.16 -5.85 -22.76
C GLU A 276 -15.82 -6.38 -22.25
N SER A 277 -14.79 -5.53 -22.22
CA SER A 277 -13.44 -5.94 -21.78
C SER A 277 -13.39 -6.28 -20.29
N VAL A 278 -14.26 -5.70 -19.46
CA VAL A 278 -14.39 -6.12 -18.04
C VAL A 278 -14.83 -7.57 -17.95
N ASN A 279 -15.83 -7.99 -18.72
CA ASN A 279 -16.32 -9.37 -18.69
C ASN A 279 -15.25 -10.38 -19.16
N GLU A 280 -14.32 -9.96 -20.01
CA GLU A 280 -13.24 -10.80 -20.52
C GLU A 280 -12.00 -10.82 -19.63
N ASN A 281 -11.66 -9.67 -19.04
CA ASN A 281 -10.37 -9.44 -18.40
C ASN A 281 -10.44 -9.29 -16.88
N VAL A 282 -11.64 -9.34 -16.28
CA VAL A 282 -11.80 -9.17 -14.84
C VAL A 282 -12.61 -10.31 -14.26
N VAL A 283 -12.10 -10.90 -13.19
CA VAL A 283 -12.79 -11.94 -12.41
C VAL A 283 -13.01 -11.43 -11.00
N ARG A 284 -14.26 -11.45 -10.53
CA ARG A 284 -14.60 -11.25 -9.12
C ARG A 284 -14.92 -12.55 -8.43
N GLY A 285 -14.47 -12.71 -7.20
CA GLY A 285 -14.73 -13.91 -6.41
C GLY A 285 -15.17 -13.59 -4.99
N GLN A 286 -15.82 -14.58 -4.35
CA GLN A 286 -16.22 -14.50 -2.95
C GLN A 286 -15.87 -15.82 -2.27
N TYR A 287 -15.20 -15.78 -1.09
CA TYR A 287 -14.82 -17.02 -0.42
C TYR A 287 -16.04 -17.74 0.19
N THR A 288 -16.04 -19.05 0.05
CA THR A 288 -17.04 -19.96 0.60
C THR A 288 -16.44 -20.80 1.72
N ALA A 289 -17.29 -21.35 2.57
CA ALA A 289 -16.84 -22.20 3.67
C ALA A 289 -15.99 -23.37 3.18
N ALA A 290 -14.83 -23.55 3.77
CA ALA A 290 -13.95 -24.68 3.50
C ALA A 290 -12.94 -24.88 4.65
N LYS A 291 -12.46 -26.09 4.83
CA LYS A 291 -11.43 -26.45 5.83
C LYS A 291 -11.75 -25.98 7.27
N GLY A 292 -13.04 -25.97 7.64
CA GLY A 292 -13.48 -25.54 8.97
C GLY A 292 -13.53 -24.02 9.18
N MET A 293 -13.38 -23.23 8.12
CA MET A 293 -13.53 -21.77 8.13
C MET A 293 -14.86 -21.36 7.50
N ASN A 294 -15.46 -20.30 8.01
CA ASN A 294 -16.66 -19.70 7.48
C ASN A 294 -16.46 -19.17 6.05
N GLY A 295 -17.54 -19.19 5.26
CA GLY A 295 -17.66 -18.44 4.04
C GLY A 295 -17.97 -16.96 4.32
N TYR A 296 -17.84 -16.12 3.30
CA TYR A 296 -18.06 -14.69 3.45
C TYR A 296 -19.45 -14.33 3.96
N LEU A 297 -20.47 -14.97 3.42
CA LEU A 297 -21.87 -14.76 3.84
C LEU A 297 -22.17 -15.31 5.25
N GLU A 298 -21.25 -16.06 5.83
CA GLU A 298 -21.35 -16.59 7.20
C GLU A 298 -20.57 -15.72 8.22
N GLU A 299 -19.84 -14.70 7.74
CA GLU A 299 -19.09 -13.80 8.61
C GLU A 299 -20.03 -12.81 9.33
N ILE A 300 -19.58 -12.31 10.48
CA ILE A 300 -20.36 -11.42 11.33
C ILE A 300 -20.64 -10.10 10.59
N ASN A 301 -21.89 -9.63 10.64
CA ASN A 301 -22.36 -8.40 10.02
C ASN A 301 -22.20 -8.32 8.49
N VAL A 302 -22.21 -9.47 7.81
CA VAL A 302 -22.30 -9.55 6.35
C VAL A 302 -23.75 -9.90 5.94
N PRO A 303 -24.37 -9.14 5.01
CA PRO A 303 -25.69 -9.49 4.47
C PRO A 303 -25.66 -10.83 3.74
N GLN A 304 -26.70 -11.66 3.92
CA GLN A 304 -26.77 -13.00 3.33
C GLN A 304 -26.90 -13.00 1.80
N ASP A 305 -27.30 -11.89 1.23
CA ASP A 305 -27.46 -11.65 -0.22
C ASP A 305 -26.34 -10.76 -0.80
N SER A 306 -25.25 -10.57 -0.07
CA SER A 306 -24.14 -9.74 -0.51
C SER A 306 -23.42 -10.31 -1.74
N PHE A 307 -23.21 -9.45 -2.73
CA PHE A 307 -22.39 -9.71 -3.91
C PHE A 307 -21.02 -9.04 -3.84
N THR A 308 -20.63 -8.55 -2.67
CA THR A 308 -19.33 -7.91 -2.47
C THR A 308 -18.20 -8.90 -2.70
N GLU A 309 -17.28 -8.53 -3.54
CA GLU A 309 -16.14 -9.35 -3.88
C GLU A 309 -15.07 -9.35 -2.78
N THR A 310 -14.57 -10.53 -2.46
CA THR A 310 -13.45 -10.77 -1.56
C THR A 310 -12.19 -11.19 -2.30
N TYR A 311 -12.29 -11.31 -3.62
CA TYR A 311 -11.23 -11.64 -4.55
C TYR A 311 -11.44 -10.90 -5.87
N VAL A 312 -10.34 -10.41 -6.42
CA VAL A 312 -10.31 -9.81 -7.76
C VAL A 312 -9.07 -10.30 -8.50
N ALA A 313 -9.25 -10.69 -9.77
CA ALA A 313 -8.15 -10.84 -10.72
C ALA A 313 -8.42 -9.98 -11.95
N ILE A 314 -7.39 -9.28 -12.44
CA ILE A 314 -7.45 -8.38 -13.60
C ILE A 314 -6.32 -8.71 -14.55
N LYS A 315 -6.61 -8.86 -15.84
CA LYS A 315 -5.63 -8.77 -16.92
C LYS A 315 -5.61 -7.32 -17.42
N ALA A 316 -4.53 -6.60 -17.14
CA ALA A 316 -4.29 -5.24 -17.59
C ALA A 316 -3.26 -5.22 -18.73
N GLU A 317 -3.37 -4.24 -19.63
CA GLU A 317 -2.42 -3.97 -20.70
C GLU A 317 -1.91 -2.54 -20.59
N ILE A 318 -0.60 -2.31 -20.81
CA ILE A 318 0.02 -0.99 -20.79
C ILE A 318 0.41 -0.63 -22.23
N GLU A 319 -0.19 0.43 -22.77
CA GLU A 319 -0.03 0.84 -24.17
C GLU A 319 1.11 1.85 -24.36
N ASN A 320 2.30 1.50 -23.86
CA ASN A 320 3.53 2.25 -24.13
C ASN A 320 4.56 1.37 -24.86
N GLU A 321 5.63 1.95 -25.36
CA GLU A 321 6.67 1.22 -26.11
C GLU A 321 7.35 0.12 -25.28
N ARG A 322 7.52 0.35 -23.97
CA ARG A 322 8.15 -0.61 -23.07
C ARG A 322 7.33 -1.88 -22.88
N TRP A 323 6.02 -1.76 -22.77
CA TRP A 323 5.15 -2.84 -22.29
C TRP A 323 4.11 -3.33 -23.30
N LYS A 324 3.99 -2.69 -24.45
CA LYS A 324 3.00 -3.07 -25.47
C LYS A 324 3.08 -4.56 -25.79
N GLY A 325 1.94 -5.26 -25.60
CA GLY A 325 1.81 -6.69 -25.83
C GLY A 325 2.29 -7.60 -24.68
N VAL A 326 2.60 -7.02 -23.50
CA VAL A 326 2.88 -7.77 -22.27
C VAL A 326 1.66 -7.68 -21.35
N PRO A 327 0.97 -8.79 -21.06
CA PRO A 327 -0.13 -8.79 -20.10
C PRO A 327 0.41 -8.64 -18.66
N PHE A 328 -0.26 -7.81 -17.88
CA PHE A 328 -0.08 -7.65 -16.44
C PHE A 328 -1.26 -8.30 -15.73
N TYR A 329 -1.01 -9.33 -14.95
CA TYR A 329 -2.04 -10.03 -14.18
C TYR A 329 -1.97 -9.56 -12.72
N LEU A 330 -3.02 -8.90 -12.26
CA LEU A 330 -3.15 -8.42 -10.90
C LEU A 330 -4.13 -9.33 -10.16
N ARG A 331 -3.80 -9.79 -8.97
CA ARG A 331 -4.77 -10.47 -8.10
C ARG A 331 -4.63 -10.08 -6.64
N THR A 332 -5.77 -10.06 -5.98
CA THR A 332 -5.85 -9.94 -4.52
C THR A 332 -7.04 -10.76 -4.01
N GLY A 333 -6.98 -11.17 -2.75
CA GLY A 333 -8.10 -11.83 -2.12
C GLY A 333 -7.88 -12.10 -0.62
N LYS A 334 -8.99 -12.31 0.08
CA LYS A 334 -9.04 -12.73 1.48
C LYS A 334 -9.27 -14.24 1.59
N ARG A 335 -8.96 -14.83 2.76
CA ARG A 335 -9.02 -16.28 2.99
C ARG A 335 -8.27 -17.09 1.93
N MET A 336 -7.18 -16.53 1.38
CA MET A 336 -6.33 -17.22 0.41
C MET A 336 -5.42 -18.25 1.08
N ALA A 337 -4.80 -19.12 0.28
CA ALA A 337 -3.95 -20.22 0.77
C ALA A 337 -2.68 -19.73 1.50
N GLY A 338 -2.20 -18.54 1.19
CA GLY A 338 -1.02 -17.93 1.79
C GLY A 338 -1.20 -16.44 2.04
N LYS A 339 -0.35 -15.88 2.93
CA LYS A 339 -0.16 -14.43 3.05
C LYS A 339 1.07 -14.07 2.22
N VAL A 340 0.85 -13.53 1.02
CA VAL A 340 1.89 -13.23 0.06
C VAL A 340 1.67 -11.85 -0.57
N ALA A 341 2.75 -11.09 -0.73
CA ALA A 341 2.79 -9.98 -1.66
C ALA A 341 4.02 -10.17 -2.55
N GLU A 342 3.83 -10.32 -3.86
CA GLU A 342 4.90 -10.65 -4.80
C GLU A 342 4.71 -10.01 -6.16
N ILE A 343 5.83 -9.83 -6.86
CA ILE A 343 5.94 -9.43 -8.26
C ILE A 343 6.66 -10.56 -8.99
N VAL A 344 6.07 -11.08 -10.06
CA VAL A 344 6.65 -12.15 -10.86
C VAL A 344 6.79 -11.68 -12.30
N LEU A 345 8.02 -11.70 -12.82
CA LEU A 345 8.30 -11.45 -14.23
C LEU A 345 8.64 -12.76 -14.90
N ASN A 346 7.83 -13.18 -15.86
CA ASN A 346 8.10 -14.33 -16.71
C ASN A 346 8.82 -13.84 -17.96
N PHE A 347 10.00 -14.41 -18.22
CA PHE A 347 10.77 -14.07 -19.40
C PHE A 347 10.30 -14.89 -20.61
N ARG A 348 10.46 -14.32 -21.81
CA ARG A 348 10.17 -15.02 -23.04
C ARG A 348 11.05 -16.28 -23.18
N PRO A 349 10.53 -17.38 -23.71
CA PRO A 349 11.31 -18.56 -23.94
C PRO A 349 12.42 -18.30 -25.00
N LEU A 350 13.53 -19.03 -24.90
CA LEU A 350 14.56 -19.01 -25.91
C LEU A 350 14.03 -19.58 -27.23
N GLN A 351 14.33 -18.91 -28.33
CA GLN A 351 13.90 -19.36 -29.67
C GLN A 351 14.61 -20.66 -30.12
N ASN A 352 15.87 -20.83 -29.72
CA ASN A 352 16.67 -22.02 -30.10
C ASN A 352 17.18 -22.73 -28.85
N HIS A 353 16.78 -23.97 -28.67
CA HIS A 353 17.28 -24.86 -27.62
C HIS A 353 18.34 -25.81 -28.17
N ILE A 354 19.50 -25.87 -27.51
CA ILE A 354 20.60 -26.78 -27.83
C ILE A 354 20.74 -27.89 -26.78
N PHE A 355 19.87 -27.89 -25.75
CA PHE A 355 19.87 -28.87 -24.68
C PHE A 355 18.77 -29.92 -24.90
N ASP A 356 18.94 -31.11 -24.31
CA ASP A 356 18.12 -32.29 -24.58
C ASP A 356 16.65 -32.21 -24.14
N ASN A 357 16.30 -31.21 -23.29
CA ASN A 357 14.92 -31.03 -22.86
C ASN A 357 14.18 -30.11 -23.83
N SER A 358 13.24 -30.64 -24.55
CA SER A 358 12.32 -29.86 -25.40
C SER A 358 11.33 -28.96 -24.60
N GLN A 359 11.32 -29.10 -23.29
CA GLN A 359 10.45 -28.33 -22.39
C GLN A 359 11.26 -27.67 -21.26
N THR A 360 12.10 -26.72 -21.63
CA THR A 360 12.71 -25.85 -20.62
C THR A 360 11.69 -24.80 -20.21
N ALA A 361 11.37 -24.76 -18.91
CA ALA A 361 10.57 -23.66 -18.40
C ALA A 361 11.29 -22.31 -18.64
N PRO A 362 10.60 -21.26 -19.05
CA PRO A 362 11.22 -19.95 -19.24
C PRO A 362 11.84 -19.46 -17.91
N ASN A 363 12.85 -18.60 -18.01
CA ASN A 363 13.38 -17.94 -16.83
C ASN A 363 12.29 -17.11 -16.16
N ARG A 364 12.39 -16.96 -14.84
CA ARG A 364 11.43 -16.20 -14.04
C ARG A 364 12.17 -15.44 -12.96
N LEU A 365 11.79 -14.19 -12.75
CA LEU A 365 12.22 -13.40 -11.61
C LEU A 365 11.04 -13.23 -10.66
N VAL A 366 11.19 -13.69 -9.42
CA VAL A 366 10.20 -13.52 -8.34
C VAL A 366 10.78 -12.56 -7.31
N ILE A 367 10.04 -11.49 -7.03
CA ILE A 367 10.35 -10.49 -6.02
C ILE A 367 9.26 -10.59 -4.96
N GLU A 368 9.59 -11.25 -3.87
CA GLU A 368 8.69 -11.42 -2.73
C GLU A 368 8.83 -10.21 -1.79
N LEU A 369 7.71 -9.53 -1.56
CA LEU A 369 7.62 -8.36 -0.68
C LEU A 369 7.15 -8.73 0.73
N GLN A 370 6.42 -9.86 0.84
CA GLN A 370 5.90 -10.43 2.09
C GLN A 370 5.60 -11.93 1.90
N PRO A 371 5.73 -12.76 2.92
CA PRO A 371 6.17 -12.45 4.29
C PRO A 371 7.68 -12.25 4.41
N ASN A 372 8.45 -12.79 3.46
CA ASN A 372 9.91 -12.67 3.42
C ASN A 372 10.31 -11.72 2.30
N GLU A 373 11.28 -10.85 2.57
CA GLU A 373 11.83 -10.00 1.52
C GLU A 373 12.90 -10.77 0.76
N SER A 374 12.57 -11.23 -0.44
CA SER A 374 13.49 -12.03 -1.24
C SER A 374 13.42 -11.72 -2.73
N VAL A 375 14.52 -11.96 -3.44
CA VAL A 375 14.60 -11.93 -4.89
C VAL A 375 15.13 -13.27 -5.36
N ARG A 376 14.39 -13.96 -6.25
CA ARG A 376 14.75 -15.26 -6.78
C ARG A 376 14.68 -15.25 -8.31
N LEU A 377 15.81 -15.57 -8.97
CA LEU A 377 15.89 -15.74 -10.41
C LEU A 377 15.94 -17.24 -10.72
N TYR A 378 14.89 -17.77 -11.30
CA TYR A 378 14.83 -19.16 -11.75
C TYR A 378 15.57 -19.31 -13.07
N THR A 379 16.64 -20.10 -13.05
CA THR A 379 17.56 -20.30 -14.18
C THR A 379 17.66 -21.76 -14.54
N GLN A 380 18.11 -22.04 -15.77
CA GLN A 380 18.40 -23.39 -16.25
C GLN A 380 19.85 -23.74 -15.89
N VAL A 381 20.05 -24.86 -15.21
CA VAL A 381 21.37 -25.39 -14.83
C VAL A 381 21.52 -26.81 -15.40
N LYS A 382 22.67 -27.12 -15.97
CA LYS A 382 22.94 -28.47 -16.50
C LYS A 382 22.98 -29.47 -15.34
N THR A 383 22.22 -30.56 -15.47
CA THR A 383 22.31 -31.67 -14.50
C THR A 383 23.67 -32.36 -14.58
N PRO A 384 24.25 -32.83 -13.47
CA PRO A 384 25.48 -33.59 -13.48
C PRO A 384 25.37 -34.83 -14.35
N GLY A 385 26.46 -35.21 -15.02
CA GLY A 385 26.54 -36.41 -15.88
C GLY A 385 26.85 -36.13 -17.35
N ALA A 386 26.82 -37.17 -18.19
CA ALA A 386 27.26 -37.12 -19.57
C ALA A 386 26.25 -36.53 -20.55
N GLY A 387 24.96 -36.38 -20.18
CA GLY A 387 23.92 -35.79 -21.03
C GLY A 387 23.89 -34.27 -21.02
N ASN A 388 23.04 -33.68 -21.86
CA ASN A 388 22.81 -32.24 -21.97
C ASN A 388 21.47 -31.81 -21.34
N LYS A 389 21.00 -32.58 -20.38
CA LYS A 389 19.75 -32.24 -19.64
C LYS A 389 19.95 -31.04 -18.72
N VAL A 390 18.97 -30.15 -18.67
CA VAL A 390 18.94 -29.01 -17.76
C VAL A 390 17.74 -29.11 -16.80
N GLU A 391 17.86 -28.46 -15.67
CA GLU A 391 16.78 -28.34 -14.68
C GLU A 391 16.68 -26.89 -14.17
N VAL A 392 15.49 -26.50 -13.71
CA VAL A 392 15.25 -25.16 -13.15
C VAL A 392 15.79 -25.09 -11.73
N THR A 393 16.65 -24.14 -11.47
CA THR A 393 17.24 -23.89 -10.15
C THR A 393 17.12 -22.41 -9.79
N PRO A 394 16.62 -22.06 -8.57
CA PRO A 394 16.58 -20.67 -8.14
C PRO A 394 17.97 -20.19 -7.70
N LEU A 395 18.37 -19.05 -8.23
CA LEU A 395 19.44 -18.20 -7.68
C LEU A 395 18.77 -17.08 -6.91
N GLY A 396 19.05 -16.91 -5.63
CA GLY A 396 18.31 -15.93 -4.86
C GLY A 396 19.05 -15.35 -3.68
N VAL A 397 18.50 -14.25 -3.23
CA VAL A 397 18.94 -13.50 -2.07
C VAL A 397 17.73 -13.29 -1.15
N ASP A 398 17.87 -13.66 0.10
CA ASP A 398 16.98 -13.26 1.19
C ASP A 398 17.49 -11.89 1.71
N LEU A 399 16.81 -10.84 1.34
CA LEU A 399 17.21 -9.47 1.70
C LEU A 399 17.13 -9.26 3.22
N GLY A 400 16.23 -10.00 3.89
CA GLY A 400 16.11 -9.99 5.35
C GLY A 400 17.38 -10.44 6.07
N LYS A 401 18.14 -11.33 5.46
CA LYS A 401 19.38 -11.90 6.01
C LYS A 401 20.65 -11.29 5.39
N ALA A 402 20.59 -10.88 4.13
CA ALA A 402 21.76 -10.44 3.38
C ALA A 402 22.21 -9.02 3.72
N VAL A 403 21.28 -8.16 4.18
CA VAL A 403 21.56 -6.78 4.52
C VAL A 403 21.30 -6.55 6.00
N GLU A 404 22.37 -6.28 6.74
CA GLU A 404 22.27 -5.94 8.16
C GLU A 404 21.65 -4.54 8.36
N GLY A 405 20.85 -4.39 9.39
CA GLY A 405 20.26 -3.11 9.77
C GLY A 405 18.87 -3.27 10.39
N ARG A 406 18.46 -2.23 11.10
CA ARG A 406 17.10 -2.14 11.62
C ARG A 406 16.13 -1.90 10.47
N ARG A 407 15.11 -2.72 10.39
CA ARG A 407 14.02 -2.56 9.42
C ARG A 407 12.91 -1.73 10.03
N ALA A 408 12.65 -0.60 9.40
CA ALA A 408 11.54 0.25 9.78
C ALA A 408 10.21 -0.34 9.31
N GLU A 409 9.16 -0.24 10.13
CA GLU A 409 7.81 -0.50 9.65
C GLU A 409 7.41 0.56 8.60
N ALA A 410 6.51 0.20 7.67
CA ALA A 410 6.08 1.11 6.61
C ALA A 410 5.57 2.46 7.14
N TYR A 411 4.76 2.44 8.19
CA TYR A 411 4.26 3.67 8.82
C TYR A 411 5.36 4.50 9.47
N GLU A 412 6.37 3.87 10.06
CA GLU A 412 7.51 4.60 10.63
C GLU A 412 8.24 5.39 9.53
N ARG A 413 8.52 4.72 8.41
CA ARG A 413 9.16 5.36 7.26
C ARG A 413 8.34 6.54 6.74
N LEU A 414 7.04 6.36 6.53
CA LEU A 414 6.16 7.42 6.04
C LEU A 414 6.06 8.60 7.02
N LEU A 415 5.96 8.34 8.33
CA LEU A 415 5.95 9.39 9.35
C LEU A 415 7.24 10.22 9.33
N LEU A 416 8.41 9.56 9.24
CA LEU A 416 9.69 10.25 9.14
C LEU A 416 9.81 11.05 7.83
N ASP A 417 9.29 10.55 6.72
CA ASP A 417 9.29 11.27 5.44
C ASP A 417 8.38 12.49 5.47
N VAL A 418 7.20 12.41 6.10
CA VAL A 418 6.33 13.60 6.31
C VAL A 418 7.03 14.63 7.19
N ILE A 419 7.58 14.23 8.34
CA ILE A 419 8.31 15.12 9.25
C ILE A 419 9.44 15.86 8.50
N ASN A 420 10.15 15.16 7.63
CA ASN A 420 11.26 15.71 6.84
C ASN A 420 10.84 16.35 5.50
N GLY A 421 9.55 16.42 5.18
CA GLY A 421 9.04 17.05 3.96
C GLY A 421 9.29 16.29 2.66
N LYS A 422 9.47 14.98 2.73
CA LYS A 422 9.69 14.13 1.56
C LYS A 422 8.38 13.61 1.01
N LEU A 423 8.07 13.88 -0.25
CA LEU A 423 6.81 13.54 -0.91
C LEU A 423 6.88 12.32 -1.83
N ALA A 424 8.05 11.76 -2.07
CA ALA A 424 8.24 10.70 -3.09
C ALA A 424 7.40 9.45 -2.85
N LEU A 425 7.10 9.10 -1.60
CA LEU A 425 6.32 7.93 -1.21
C LEU A 425 4.83 8.22 -0.95
N PHE A 426 4.34 9.39 -1.38
CA PHE A 426 2.95 9.80 -1.19
C PHE A 426 2.25 10.02 -2.53
N ASN A 427 0.99 9.59 -2.59
CA ASN A 427 0.21 9.68 -3.81
C ASN A 427 -0.15 11.13 -4.14
N ARG A 428 -0.01 11.49 -5.40
CA ARG A 428 -0.45 12.78 -5.94
C ARG A 428 -1.91 12.69 -6.38
N ARG A 429 -2.61 13.82 -6.40
CA ARG A 429 -4.02 13.90 -6.78
C ARG A 429 -4.31 13.25 -8.13
N ASP A 430 -3.54 13.60 -9.15
CA ASP A 430 -3.75 13.11 -10.53
C ASP A 430 -3.50 11.60 -10.67
N GLU A 431 -2.58 11.05 -9.88
CA GLU A 431 -2.33 9.62 -9.81
C GLU A 431 -3.51 8.86 -9.20
N LEU A 432 -4.02 9.36 -8.06
CA LEU A 432 -5.16 8.78 -7.38
C LEU A 432 -6.43 8.81 -8.23
N GLU A 433 -6.70 9.94 -8.89
CA GLU A 433 -7.86 10.11 -9.77
C GLU A 433 -7.74 9.22 -11.02
N ALA A 434 -6.56 9.12 -11.64
CA ALA A 434 -6.34 8.22 -12.76
C ALA A 434 -6.52 6.73 -12.38
N ALA A 435 -6.10 6.34 -11.18
CA ALA A 435 -6.34 4.99 -10.68
C ALA A 435 -7.84 4.70 -10.49
N TRP A 436 -8.62 5.68 -10.01
CA TRP A 436 -10.07 5.58 -9.96
C TRP A 436 -10.70 5.50 -11.36
N GLU A 437 -10.29 6.35 -12.29
CA GLU A 437 -10.77 6.31 -13.69
C GLU A 437 -10.61 4.91 -14.29
N TYR A 438 -9.48 4.25 -14.04
CA TYR A 438 -9.23 2.92 -14.55
C TYR A 438 -10.16 1.85 -13.97
N VAL A 439 -10.50 1.90 -12.67
CA VAL A 439 -11.33 0.89 -12.01
C VAL A 439 -12.84 1.18 -12.07
N MET A 440 -13.25 2.40 -12.38
CA MET A 440 -14.68 2.77 -12.44
C MET A 440 -15.51 1.87 -13.36
N PRO A 441 -15.09 1.52 -14.60
CA PRO A 441 -15.87 0.63 -15.46
C PRO A 441 -16.12 -0.76 -14.85
N ILE A 442 -15.22 -1.24 -13.98
CA ILE A 442 -15.41 -2.50 -13.25
C ILE A 442 -16.54 -2.36 -12.24
N LEU A 443 -16.52 -1.28 -11.45
CA LEU A 443 -17.55 -1.01 -10.44
C LEU A 443 -18.93 -0.81 -11.08
N GLU A 444 -18.98 -0.07 -12.17
CA GLU A 444 -20.21 0.19 -12.93
C GLU A 444 -20.78 -1.10 -13.56
N ASN A 445 -19.91 -1.95 -14.12
CA ASN A 445 -20.31 -3.26 -14.63
C ASN A 445 -20.92 -4.13 -13.51
N TRP A 446 -20.25 -4.19 -12.35
CA TRP A 446 -20.72 -5.02 -11.24
C TRP A 446 -21.99 -4.48 -10.58
N ALA A 447 -22.18 -3.18 -10.50
CA ALA A 447 -23.39 -2.57 -9.98
C ALA A 447 -24.63 -2.86 -10.86
N ASN A 448 -24.42 -3.02 -12.16
CA ASN A 448 -25.49 -3.31 -13.13
C ASN A 448 -25.65 -4.81 -13.43
N ASN A 449 -24.80 -5.67 -12.85
CA ASN A 449 -24.78 -7.11 -13.14
C ASN A 449 -25.22 -7.92 -11.91
N THR A 450 -26.28 -8.69 -12.06
CA THR A 450 -26.84 -9.57 -11.02
C THR A 450 -26.17 -10.93 -10.94
N THR A 451 -25.14 -11.21 -11.76
CA THR A 451 -24.38 -12.46 -11.69
C THR A 451 -23.61 -12.53 -10.39
N PRO A 452 -23.76 -13.56 -9.56
CA PRO A 452 -23.00 -13.69 -8.33
C PRO A 452 -21.49 -13.76 -8.59
N PRO A 453 -20.64 -13.32 -7.63
CA PRO A 453 -19.21 -13.57 -7.67
C PRO A 453 -18.89 -15.05 -7.78
N HIS A 454 -17.78 -15.42 -8.44
CA HIS A 454 -17.31 -16.79 -8.47
C HIS A 454 -16.94 -17.28 -7.07
N GLY A 455 -17.50 -18.42 -6.63
CA GLY A 455 -17.13 -19.03 -5.34
C GLY A 455 -15.70 -19.59 -5.36
N TYR A 456 -14.93 -19.40 -4.29
CA TYR A 456 -13.70 -20.11 -4.05
C TYR A 456 -13.60 -20.57 -2.60
N GLY A 457 -13.17 -21.80 -2.37
CA GLY A 457 -13.05 -22.34 -1.01
C GLY A 457 -12.04 -21.55 -0.18
N ALA A 458 -12.37 -21.22 1.05
CA ALA A 458 -11.41 -20.63 1.99
C ALA A 458 -10.12 -21.44 2.03
N HIS A 459 -8.99 -20.75 2.12
CA HIS A 459 -7.66 -21.34 2.03
C HIS A 459 -7.30 -21.96 0.66
N SER A 460 -7.82 -21.38 -0.43
CA SER A 460 -7.43 -21.69 -1.82
C SER A 460 -6.79 -20.46 -2.48
N TRP A 461 -6.28 -20.62 -3.70
CA TRP A 461 -5.67 -19.51 -4.46
C TRP A 461 -6.67 -18.72 -5.30
N GLY A 462 -7.96 -18.82 -5.01
CA GLY A 462 -9.02 -18.09 -5.71
C GLY A 462 -9.86 -18.99 -6.62
N PRO A 463 -10.83 -18.42 -7.35
CA PRO A 463 -11.74 -19.17 -8.20
C PRO A 463 -11.05 -19.72 -9.47
N GLU A 464 -11.61 -20.80 -10.03
CA GLU A 464 -11.13 -21.41 -11.27
C GLU A 464 -11.12 -20.42 -12.45
N ALA A 465 -12.13 -19.56 -12.55
CA ALA A 465 -12.19 -18.51 -13.56
C ALA A 465 -10.94 -17.60 -13.59
N ALA A 466 -10.28 -17.40 -12.45
CA ALA A 466 -9.03 -16.63 -12.40
C ALA A 466 -7.84 -17.40 -12.97
N ARG A 467 -7.85 -18.74 -12.93
CA ARG A 467 -6.85 -19.58 -13.62
C ARG A 467 -7.11 -19.61 -15.12
N GLU A 468 -8.37 -19.72 -15.52
CA GLU A 468 -8.78 -19.65 -16.92
C GLU A 468 -8.40 -18.32 -17.57
N LEU A 469 -8.47 -17.19 -16.81
CA LEU A 469 -8.05 -15.89 -17.31
C LEU A 469 -6.61 -15.90 -17.83
N LEU A 470 -5.67 -16.49 -17.11
CA LEU A 470 -4.28 -16.59 -17.53
C LEU A 470 -4.06 -17.68 -18.60
N ALA A 471 -4.81 -18.80 -18.48
CA ALA A 471 -4.67 -19.93 -19.37
C ALA A 471 -5.03 -19.58 -20.83
N ARG A 472 -5.90 -18.60 -21.07
CA ARG A 472 -6.21 -18.07 -22.41
C ARG A 472 -4.98 -17.55 -23.15
N ASP A 473 -3.98 -17.05 -22.41
CA ASP A 473 -2.72 -16.55 -22.93
C ASP A 473 -1.58 -17.56 -22.75
N GLY A 474 -1.88 -18.81 -22.36
CA GLY A 474 -0.87 -19.84 -22.09
C GLY A 474 -0.11 -19.66 -20.77
N ASN A 475 -0.52 -18.73 -19.93
CA ASN A 475 0.11 -18.42 -18.64
C ASN A 475 -0.53 -19.19 -17.48
N LYS A 476 0.18 -19.23 -16.35
CA LYS A 476 -0.30 -19.77 -15.07
C LYS A 476 0.14 -18.86 -13.94
N TRP A 477 -0.68 -18.78 -12.87
CA TRP A 477 -0.27 -18.11 -11.65
C TRP A 477 0.98 -18.74 -11.05
N HIS A 478 1.86 -17.89 -10.54
CA HIS A 478 2.91 -18.34 -9.65
C HIS A 478 2.27 -18.68 -8.30
N GLU A 479 2.44 -19.91 -7.85
CA GLU A 479 1.91 -20.39 -6.57
C GLU A 479 3.01 -21.28 -5.97
N GLU A 480 3.83 -20.71 -5.06
CA GLU A 480 4.74 -21.51 -4.26
C GLU A 480 3.96 -22.23 -3.15
N GLN A 481 4.22 -23.55 -3.02
CA GLN A 481 3.64 -24.37 -1.97
C GLN A 481 4.45 -24.26 -0.66
#